data_4ded0724ff58e133568d1a84751750ba
#
_entry.id   4ded0724ff58e133568d1a84751750ba
#
_cell.length_a   1.000
_cell.length_b   1.000
_cell.length_c   1.000
_cell.angle_alpha   90.00
_cell.angle_beta   90.00
_cell.angle_gamma   90.00
#
_symmetry.space_group_name_H-M   'P 1'
#
loop_
_entity.id
_entity.type
_entity.pdbx_description
1 polymer ?
#
loop_
_entity_poly.entity_id
_entity_poly.type
_entity_poly.pdbx_seq_one_letter_code
_entity_poly.pdbx_strand_id
1 'polypeptide(L)'
;MRRILTLLFLVLGTALQAQTVKIWEGTSVHAGSSLTAYLPEGEPKAAVVVCPGGSYFWLDKEGEGELVGEWLASEGFAAYVLLYRTGGWFNFTFHTRAVFGGNRHPDMIADLQRAITLVRRQYDGPVGAMGFSAGGHLVMSAAEFFGTDFTERAAGTPLRPDFVAPIYPVVSMRDPCTHARSRRGLLGDGRTGNQVMRDSLSLECHVRPDSPPVFLLRCDDDPVVDPHNADLLDAALTEKGVPHRTIRYPVGGHGFGANKEKFTEETARWQAEFLDWIAEIDYGRH
;
A
#
# COMPACT_ATOMS: atom_id res chain seq x y z
N MET A 1 -9.27 -33.40 10.98
CA MET A 1 -10.10 -32.79 9.93
C MET A 1 -10.03 -31.27 10.10
N ARG A 2 -9.14 -30.60 9.36
CA ARG A 2 -9.03 -29.12 9.34
C ARG A 2 -10.18 -28.58 8.48
N ARG A 3 -11.10 -27.85 9.07
CA ARG A 3 -12.08 -27.06 8.33
C ARG A 3 -11.34 -25.92 7.67
N ILE A 4 -11.11 -26.03 6.37
CA ILE A 4 -10.69 -24.92 5.51
C ILE A 4 -11.92 -24.01 5.43
N LEU A 5 -11.88 -22.87 6.11
CA LEU A 5 -12.88 -21.83 5.94
C LEU A 5 -12.60 -21.20 4.57
N THR A 6 -13.25 -21.71 3.54
CA THR A 6 -13.30 -21.06 2.23
C THR A 6 -14.18 -19.83 2.41
N LEU A 7 -13.55 -18.66 2.51
CA LEU A 7 -14.27 -17.38 2.44
C LEU A 7 -14.79 -17.23 1.01
N LEU A 8 -16.02 -17.66 0.79
CA LEU A 8 -16.73 -17.46 -0.46
C LEU A 8 -17.24 -16.02 -0.48
N PHE A 9 -16.64 -15.15 -1.29
CA PHE A 9 -17.35 -13.96 -1.76
C PHE A 9 -18.38 -14.45 -2.79
N LEU A 10 -19.62 -14.67 -2.34
CA LEU A 10 -20.70 -15.05 -3.24
C LEU A 10 -21.06 -13.84 -4.11
N VAL A 11 -20.74 -13.92 -5.40
CA VAL A 11 -21.26 -13.01 -6.42
C VAL A 11 -22.73 -13.35 -6.64
N LEU A 12 -23.61 -12.75 -5.86
CA LEU A 12 -25.03 -12.66 -6.16
C LEU A 12 -25.28 -11.23 -6.65
N GLY A 13 -25.61 -11.11 -7.93
CA GLY A 13 -25.93 -9.83 -8.56
C GLY A 13 -27.06 -9.09 -7.87
N THR A 14 -26.71 -8.15 -7.03
CA THR A 14 -27.51 -6.97 -6.62
C THR A 14 -26.57 -6.02 -5.88
N ALA A 15 -26.52 -4.73 -6.30
CA ALA A 15 -25.90 -3.57 -5.67
C ALA A 15 -24.56 -3.79 -4.95
N LEU A 16 -23.56 -2.97 -5.32
CA LEU A 16 -22.24 -2.88 -4.68
C LEU A 16 -22.33 -2.87 -3.15
N GLN A 17 -22.34 -4.04 -2.52
CA GLN A 17 -22.26 -4.14 -1.07
C GLN A 17 -20.79 -4.45 -0.73
N ALA A 18 -20.09 -3.46 -0.16
CA ALA A 18 -18.74 -3.64 0.33
C ALA A 18 -18.71 -4.76 1.38
N GLN A 19 -18.03 -5.86 1.06
CA GLN A 19 -17.89 -6.99 1.99
C GLN A 19 -16.57 -6.90 2.72
N THR A 20 -16.61 -6.85 4.06
CA THR A 20 -15.44 -6.75 4.92
C THR A 20 -15.11 -8.06 5.60
N VAL A 21 -13.85 -8.48 5.54
CA VAL A 21 -13.34 -9.67 6.23
C VAL A 21 -12.18 -9.33 7.15
N LYS A 22 -12.06 -10.04 8.27
CA LYS A 22 -10.88 -9.99 9.15
C LYS A 22 -9.79 -10.88 8.57
N ILE A 23 -8.66 -10.30 8.15
CA ILE A 23 -7.63 -11.05 7.41
C ILE A 23 -6.90 -12.11 8.26
N TRP A 24 -6.92 -11.98 9.59
CA TRP A 24 -6.30 -12.92 10.52
C TRP A 24 -7.30 -13.84 11.23
N GLU A 25 -8.58 -13.81 10.84
CA GLU A 25 -9.59 -14.69 11.43
C GLU A 25 -9.20 -16.17 11.27
N GLY A 26 -9.42 -16.95 12.33
CA GLY A 26 -9.05 -18.37 12.36
C GLY A 26 -7.54 -18.64 12.46
N THR A 27 -6.74 -17.64 12.79
CA THR A 27 -5.29 -17.76 13.01
C THR A 27 -4.93 -17.48 14.46
N SER A 28 -3.66 -17.70 14.83
CA SER A 28 -3.13 -17.32 16.15
C SER A 28 -2.78 -15.82 16.26
N VAL A 29 -2.89 -15.06 15.17
CA VAL A 29 -2.60 -13.63 15.14
C VAL A 29 -3.85 -12.85 15.58
N HIS A 30 -3.77 -12.20 16.71
CA HIS A 30 -4.84 -11.34 17.22
C HIS A 30 -4.65 -9.91 16.69
N ALA A 31 -5.16 -9.63 15.51
CA ALA A 31 -5.07 -8.33 14.86
C ALA A 31 -6.44 -7.83 14.40
N GLY A 32 -6.65 -6.52 14.50
CA GLY A 32 -7.86 -5.85 14.05
C GLY A 32 -7.91 -5.56 12.56
N SER A 33 -6.90 -6.00 11.79
CA SER A 33 -6.78 -5.73 10.35
C SER A 33 -7.93 -6.32 9.56
N SER A 34 -8.43 -5.58 8.60
CA SER A 34 -9.56 -5.98 7.76
C SER A 34 -9.33 -5.62 6.29
N LEU A 35 -9.99 -6.36 5.42
CA LEU A 35 -9.97 -6.18 3.99
C LEU A 35 -11.43 -6.00 3.52
N THR A 36 -11.73 -4.87 2.89
CA THR A 36 -13.04 -4.55 2.35
C THR A 36 -12.99 -4.59 0.83
N ALA A 37 -13.82 -5.43 0.22
CA ALA A 37 -13.89 -5.58 -1.23
C ALA A 37 -14.88 -4.60 -1.86
N TYR A 38 -14.47 -3.94 -2.93
CA TYR A 38 -15.24 -3.14 -3.85
C TYR A 38 -15.10 -3.80 -5.23
N LEU A 39 -16.15 -4.41 -5.73
CA LEU A 39 -16.09 -5.23 -6.94
C LEU A 39 -16.75 -4.52 -8.11
N PRO A 40 -16.18 -4.58 -9.32
CA PRO A 40 -16.80 -4.05 -10.52
C PRO A 40 -17.98 -4.90 -10.99
N GLU A 41 -18.75 -4.37 -11.90
CA GLU A 41 -19.69 -5.16 -12.68
C GLU A 41 -18.91 -6.02 -13.70
N GLY A 42 -19.11 -7.34 -13.69
CA GLY A 42 -18.44 -8.28 -14.60
C GLY A 42 -17.05 -8.71 -14.15
N GLU A 43 -16.27 -9.26 -15.09
CA GLU A 43 -14.91 -9.77 -14.82
C GLU A 43 -13.92 -8.61 -14.59
N PRO A 44 -13.19 -8.63 -13.48
CA PRO A 44 -12.20 -7.58 -13.18
C PRO A 44 -11.04 -7.58 -14.17
N LYS A 45 -10.56 -6.38 -14.54
CA LYS A 45 -9.32 -6.19 -15.34
C LYS A 45 -8.08 -6.63 -14.55
N ALA A 46 -8.05 -6.30 -13.28
CA ALA A 46 -7.05 -6.69 -12.30
C ALA A 46 -7.62 -6.52 -10.87
N ALA A 47 -6.95 -7.11 -9.88
CA ALA A 47 -7.22 -6.83 -8.48
C ALA A 47 -6.20 -5.82 -7.94
N VAL A 48 -6.63 -4.90 -7.06
CA VAL A 48 -5.78 -3.88 -6.45
C VAL A 48 -5.99 -3.86 -4.94
N VAL A 49 -4.93 -4.14 -4.17
CA VAL A 49 -4.96 -3.95 -2.72
C VAL A 49 -4.62 -2.50 -2.42
N VAL A 50 -5.56 -1.77 -1.81
CA VAL A 50 -5.42 -0.34 -1.49
C VAL A 50 -4.98 -0.15 -0.06
N CYS A 51 -3.88 0.57 0.16
CA CYS A 51 -3.28 0.85 1.46
C CYS A 51 -3.35 2.36 1.77
N PRO A 52 -4.32 2.82 2.58
CA PRO A 52 -4.41 4.22 2.96
C PRO A 52 -3.18 4.71 3.73
N GLY A 53 -2.89 6.01 3.67
CA GLY A 53 -1.87 6.66 4.47
C GLY A 53 -2.32 6.97 5.90
N GLY A 54 -1.48 7.71 6.63
CA GLY A 54 -1.73 8.10 8.03
C GLY A 54 -0.52 7.88 8.92
N SER A 55 0.68 8.01 8.34
CA SER A 55 1.97 7.98 9.04
C SER A 55 2.22 6.73 9.89
N TYR A 56 1.55 5.60 9.58
CA TYR A 56 1.56 4.36 10.34
C TYR A 56 0.99 4.47 11.77
N PHE A 57 0.33 5.59 12.12
CA PHE A 57 -0.38 5.76 13.39
C PHE A 57 -1.89 5.66 13.25
N TRP A 58 -2.42 6.07 12.12
CA TRP A 58 -3.85 5.97 11.75
C TRP A 58 -3.99 5.65 10.26
N LEU A 59 -5.22 5.67 9.75
CA LEU A 59 -5.52 5.45 8.33
C LEU A 59 -6.55 6.47 7.87
N ASP A 60 -6.31 7.11 6.72
CA ASP A 60 -7.33 7.87 6.01
C ASP A 60 -8.27 6.91 5.28
N LYS A 61 -9.28 6.44 6.02
CA LYS A 61 -10.18 5.39 5.55
C LYS A 61 -11.07 5.85 4.41
N GLU A 62 -11.47 7.11 4.42
CA GLU A 62 -12.38 7.68 3.44
C GLU A 62 -11.63 8.11 2.18
N GLY A 63 -10.75 9.12 2.28
CA GLY A 63 -10.12 9.77 1.12
C GLY A 63 -9.17 8.88 0.35
N GLU A 64 -8.36 8.08 1.07
CA GLU A 64 -7.34 7.21 0.50
C GLU A 64 -7.74 5.71 0.56
N GLY A 65 -8.90 5.40 1.13
CA GLY A 65 -9.46 4.06 1.21
C GLY A 65 -10.75 3.89 0.41
N GLU A 66 -11.90 4.23 1.00
CA GLU A 66 -13.23 3.95 0.46
C GLU A 66 -13.46 4.60 -0.91
N LEU A 67 -13.17 5.91 -1.04
CA LEU A 67 -13.33 6.62 -2.32
C LEU A 67 -12.40 6.06 -3.41
N VAL A 68 -11.20 5.58 -3.06
CA VAL A 68 -10.30 4.90 -4.01
C VAL A 68 -10.86 3.54 -4.42
N GLY A 69 -11.39 2.78 -3.46
CA GLY A 69 -12.02 1.50 -3.72
C GLY A 69 -13.23 1.62 -4.66
N GLU A 70 -14.10 2.60 -4.42
CA GLU A 70 -15.26 2.90 -5.25
C GLU A 70 -14.85 3.33 -6.67
N TRP A 71 -13.86 4.24 -6.76
CA TRP A 71 -13.33 4.66 -8.05
C TRP A 71 -12.77 3.49 -8.85
N LEU A 72 -11.88 2.67 -8.27
CA LEU A 72 -11.29 1.53 -8.97
C LEU A 72 -12.36 0.53 -9.43
N ALA A 73 -13.38 0.27 -8.59
CA ALA A 73 -14.49 -0.61 -8.96
C ALA A 73 -15.30 -0.04 -10.14
N SER A 74 -15.56 1.27 -10.17
CA SER A 74 -16.24 1.93 -11.29
C SER A 74 -15.44 1.85 -12.61
N GLU A 75 -14.11 1.72 -12.52
CA GLU A 75 -13.20 1.58 -13.67
C GLU A 75 -12.94 0.12 -14.08
N GLY A 76 -13.61 -0.84 -13.44
CA GLY A 76 -13.52 -2.25 -13.78
C GLY A 76 -12.40 -3.02 -13.07
N PHE A 77 -11.90 -2.55 -11.92
CA PHE A 77 -10.93 -3.24 -11.08
C PHE A 77 -11.60 -3.82 -9.83
N ALA A 78 -11.16 -5.00 -9.39
CA ALA A 78 -11.53 -5.49 -8.07
C ALA A 78 -10.63 -4.82 -7.02
N ALA A 79 -11.16 -3.83 -6.28
CA ALA A 79 -10.41 -3.13 -5.26
C ALA A 79 -10.62 -3.73 -3.87
N TYR A 80 -9.54 -3.84 -3.11
CA TYR A 80 -9.52 -4.40 -1.76
C TYR A 80 -8.86 -3.42 -0.81
N VAL A 81 -9.65 -2.66 -0.06
CA VAL A 81 -9.14 -1.67 0.90
C VAL A 81 -8.67 -2.37 2.16
N LEU A 82 -7.36 -2.28 2.42
CA LEU A 82 -6.71 -2.89 3.58
C LEU A 82 -6.59 -1.89 4.74
N LEU A 83 -7.31 -2.14 5.82
CA LEU A 83 -7.06 -1.47 7.09
C LEU A 83 -6.01 -2.27 7.87
N TYR A 84 -4.74 -1.97 7.60
CA TYR A 84 -3.60 -2.65 8.21
C TYR A 84 -3.33 -2.16 9.64
N ARG A 85 -2.56 -2.92 10.41
CA ARG A 85 -2.14 -2.56 11.78
C ARG A 85 -1.35 -1.25 11.78
N THR A 86 -1.66 -0.40 12.74
CA THR A 86 -0.98 0.89 12.95
C THR A 86 -0.54 1.04 14.38
N GLY A 87 0.32 2.01 14.65
CA GLY A 87 0.74 2.33 16.00
C GLY A 87 -0.38 2.83 16.91
N GLY A 88 -1.46 3.38 16.32
CA GLY A 88 -2.61 3.89 17.02
C GLY A 88 -2.41 5.28 17.62
N TRP A 89 -3.53 6.01 17.76
CA TRP A 89 -3.53 7.38 18.27
C TRP A 89 -2.98 7.52 19.68
N PHE A 90 -3.26 6.55 20.55
CA PHE A 90 -2.77 6.56 21.94
C PHE A 90 -1.23 6.50 21.98
N ASN A 91 -0.62 5.59 21.21
CA ASN A 91 0.83 5.51 21.11
C ASN A 91 1.47 6.71 20.42
N PHE A 92 0.74 7.35 19.48
CA PHE A 92 1.20 8.60 18.90
C PHE A 92 1.35 9.70 19.96
N THR A 93 0.35 9.84 20.84
CA THR A 93 0.28 10.91 21.83
C THR A 93 1.22 10.66 23.01
N PHE A 94 1.25 9.44 23.55
CA PHE A 94 1.90 9.12 24.82
C PHE A 94 3.22 8.35 24.70
N HIS A 95 3.68 8.04 23.49
CA HIS A 95 4.93 7.31 23.25
C HIS A 95 5.05 5.96 24.00
N THR A 96 3.93 5.31 24.25
CA THR A 96 3.86 4.13 25.15
C THR A 96 4.53 2.89 24.58
N ARG A 97 4.76 2.83 23.25
CA ARG A 97 5.46 1.69 22.64
C ARG A 97 6.92 1.53 23.04
N ALA A 98 7.51 2.55 23.62
CA ALA A 98 8.84 2.44 24.21
C ALA A 98 8.87 1.45 25.41
N VAL A 99 7.73 1.31 26.11
CA VAL A 99 7.60 0.50 27.34
C VAL A 99 6.74 -0.74 27.10
N PHE A 100 5.57 -0.57 26.48
CA PHE A 100 4.55 -1.64 26.39
C PHE A 100 4.53 -2.36 25.04
N GLY A 101 5.37 -1.97 24.09
CA GLY A 101 5.33 -2.51 22.75
C GLY A 101 4.13 -1.96 21.93
N GLY A 102 3.69 -2.69 20.93
CA GLY A 102 2.60 -2.32 20.02
C GLY A 102 2.98 -2.53 18.57
N ASN A 103 2.03 -2.30 17.67
CA ASN A 103 2.22 -2.54 16.24
C ASN A 103 3.35 -1.68 15.65
N ARG A 104 4.21 -2.31 14.89
CA ARG A 104 5.40 -1.76 14.26
C ARG A 104 5.89 -2.73 13.19
N HIS A 105 6.86 -2.35 12.37
CA HIS A 105 7.48 -3.31 11.44
C HIS A 105 7.93 -4.60 12.18
N PRO A 106 7.56 -5.80 11.67
CA PRO A 106 7.00 -6.09 10.35
C PRO A 106 5.46 -6.24 10.28
N ASP A 107 4.70 -5.84 11.30
CA ASP A 107 3.25 -6.09 11.37
C ASP A 107 2.50 -5.59 10.11
N MET A 108 2.85 -4.39 9.62
CA MET A 108 2.15 -3.75 8.50
C MET A 108 2.38 -4.51 7.19
N ILE A 109 3.64 -4.89 6.91
CA ILE A 109 3.96 -5.65 5.70
C ILE A 109 3.38 -7.07 5.76
N ALA A 110 3.33 -7.68 6.94
CA ALA A 110 2.66 -8.96 7.14
C ALA A 110 1.16 -8.88 6.81
N ASP A 111 0.49 -7.78 7.19
CA ASP A 111 -0.92 -7.55 6.85
C ASP A 111 -1.10 -7.41 5.33
N LEU A 112 -0.24 -6.66 4.63
CA LEU A 112 -0.33 -6.50 3.18
C LEU A 112 -0.03 -7.81 2.45
N GLN A 113 1.00 -8.55 2.83
CA GLN A 113 1.28 -9.86 2.24
C GLN A 113 0.13 -10.85 2.49
N ARG A 114 -0.48 -10.80 3.66
CA ARG A 114 -1.67 -11.60 3.96
C ARG A 114 -2.85 -11.22 3.07
N ALA A 115 -3.10 -9.92 2.85
CA ALA A 115 -4.14 -9.44 1.94
C ALA A 115 -3.89 -9.92 0.50
N ILE A 116 -2.68 -9.75 -0.04
CA ILE A 116 -2.29 -10.25 -1.37
C ILE A 116 -2.54 -11.76 -1.48
N THR A 117 -2.13 -12.54 -0.46
CA THR A 117 -2.35 -13.99 -0.43
C THR A 117 -3.84 -14.35 -0.47
N LEU A 118 -4.69 -13.62 0.26
CA LEU A 118 -6.13 -13.85 0.27
C LEU A 118 -6.78 -13.53 -1.07
N VAL A 119 -6.38 -12.42 -1.69
CA VAL A 119 -6.87 -12.01 -3.01
C VAL A 119 -6.45 -13.03 -4.07
N ARG A 120 -5.17 -13.43 -4.12
CA ARG A 120 -4.67 -14.42 -5.10
C ARG A 120 -5.32 -15.82 -4.97
N ARG A 121 -5.90 -16.15 -3.84
CA ARG A 121 -6.65 -17.41 -3.67
C ARG A 121 -8.04 -17.37 -4.29
N GLN A 122 -8.53 -16.20 -4.64
CA GLN A 122 -9.87 -15.99 -5.16
C GLN A 122 -9.88 -15.38 -6.57
N TYR A 123 -8.73 -14.90 -7.03
CA TYR A 123 -8.59 -14.21 -8.30
C TYR A 123 -7.31 -14.66 -9.02
N ASP A 124 -7.49 -15.22 -10.21
CA ASP A 124 -6.40 -15.78 -11.03
C ASP A 124 -5.71 -14.73 -11.92
N GLY A 125 -6.22 -13.51 -11.97
CA GLY A 125 -5.66 -12.40 -12.75
C GLY A 125 -4.54 -11.66 -12.01
N PRO A 126 -4.05 -10.54 -12.60
CA PRO A 126 -3.02 -9.70 -11.97
C PRO A 126 -3.47 -9.10 -10.64
N VAL A 127 -2.60 -9.12 -9.62
CA VAL A 127 -2.85 -8.53 -8.30
C VAL A 127 -1.78 -7.50 -8.00
N GLY A 128 -2.15 -6.23 -8.07
CA GLY A 128 -1.31 -5.11 -7.70
C GLY A 128 -1.61 -4.52 -6.33
N ALA A 129 -0.84 -3.50 -5.96
CA ALA A 129 -1.09 -2.75 -4.74
C ALA A 129 -0.93 -1.23 -5.01
N MET A 130 -1.86 -0.44 -4.47
CA MET A 130 -1.84 1.03 -4.51
C MET A 130 -1.76 1.56 -3.09
N GLY A 131 -0.91 2.54 -2.83
CA GLY A 131 -0.77 3.07 -1.49
C GLY A 131 -0.45 4.56 -1.46
N PHE A 132 -0.90 5.22 -0.42
CA PHE A 132 -0.83 6.66 -0.26
C PHE A 132 0.07 7.04 0.92
N SER A 133 0.97 8.01 0.76
CA SER A 133 1.80 8.48 1.86
C SER A 133 2.58 7.34 2.54
N ALA A 134 2.33 7.06 3.81
CA ALA A 134 2.87 5.89 4.51
C ALA A 134 2.39 4.56 3.91
N GLY A 135 1.17 4.50 3.35
CA GLY A 135 0.68 3.38 2.55
C GLY A 135 1.48 3.17 1.26
N GLY A 136 1.98 4.26 0.65
CA GLY A 136 2.92 4.22 -0.47
C GLY A 136 4.24 3.53 -0.11
N HIS A 137 4.79 3.83 1.06
CA HIS A 137 5.93 3.09 1.61
C HIS A 137 5.59 1.60 1.82
N LEU A 138 4.40 1.30 2.30
CA LEU A 138 3.98 -0.07 2.57
C LEU A 138 3.89 -0.90 1.28
N VAL A 139 3.30 -0.37 0.20
CA VAL A 139 3.20 -1.11 -1.06
C VAL A 139 4.55 -1.27 -1.73
N MET A 140 5.44 -0.28 -1.64
CA MET A 140 6.82 -0.43 -2.07
C MET A 140 7.59 -1.44 -1.22
N SER A 141 7.33 -1.53 0.09
CA SER A 141 7.92 -2.60 0.93
C SER A 141 7.53 -3.99 0.43
N ALA A 142 6.26 -4.18 0.01
CA ALA A 142 5.85 -5.45 -0.59
C ALA A 142 6.50 -5.70 -1.95
N ALA A 143 6.75 -4.65 -2.73
CA ALA A 143 7.45 -4.71 -4.01
C ALA A 143 8.92 -5.13 -3.90
N GLU A 144 9.59 -4.77 -2.80
CA GLU A 144 11.02 -5.04 -2.61
C GLU A 144 11.29 -6.28 -1.75
N PHE A 145 10.42 -6.57 -0.78
CA PHE A 145 10.63 -7.66 0.19
C PHE A 145 9.77 -8.89 -0.09
N PHE A 146 9.30 -9.09 -1.30
CA PHE A 146 8.45 -10.24 -1.65
C PHE A 146 9.16 -11.61 -1.50
N GLY A 147 10.48 -11.63 -1.47
CA GLY A 147 11.26 -12.84 -1.18
C GLY A 147 11.21 -13.28 0.29
N THR A 148 10.65 -12.46 1.19
CA THR A 148 10.53 -12.77 2.62
C THR A 148 9.06 -12.90 3.00
N ASP A 149 8.65 -14.05 3.54
CA ASP A 149 7.29 -14.25 4.07
C ASP A 149 7.21 -13.79 5.53
N PHE A 150 6.76 -12.57 5.74
CA PHE A 150 6.49 -12.01 7.08
C PHE A 150 5.22 -12.55 7.73
N THR A 151 4.39 -13.28 6.97
CA THR A 151 3.16 -13.88 7.49
C THR A 151 3.38 -15.26 8.07
N GLU A 152 4.47 -15.95 7.64
CA GLU A 152 4.74 -17.38 7.86
C GLU A 152 3.57 -18.28 7.36
N ARG A 153 2.74 -17.78 6.41
CA ARG A 153 1.48 -18.39 5.98
C ARG A 153 1.19 -18.25 4.48
N ALA A 154 2.16 -17.83 3.69
CA ALA A 154 1.97 -17.69 2.24
C ALA A 154 1.68 -19.04 1.57
N ALA A 155 2.23 -20.14 2.13
CA ALA A 155 1.96 -21.51 1.68
C ALA A 155 2.16 -21.69 0.15
N GLY A 156 3.24 -21.11 -0.38
CA GLY A 156 3.57 -21.17 -1.81
C GLY A 156 2.84 -20.15 -2.69
N THR A 157 1.95 -19.32 -2.14
CA THR A 157 1.31 -18.23 -2.88
C THR A 157 2.34 -17.12 -3.15
N PRO A 158 2.49 -16.62 -4.41
CA PRO A 158 3.41 -15.53 -4.70
C PRO A 158 3.08 -14.27 -3.91
N LEU A 159 4.09 -13.69 -3.25
CA LEU A 159 3.94 -12.47 -2.45
C LEU A 159 4.28 -11.19 -3.24
N ARG A 160 4.98 -11.32 -4.39
CA ARG A 160 5.29 -10.21 -5.26
C ARG A 160 4.01 -9.67 -5.88
N PRO A 161 3.66 -8.39 -5.69
CA PRO A 161 2.58 -7.78 -6.46
C PRO A 161 2.97 -7.71 -7.95
N ASP A 162 1.97 -7.75 -8.85
CA ASP A 162 2.23 -7.68 -10.29
C ASP A 162 2.52 -6.25 -10.76
N PHE A 163 2.09 -5.27 -9.98
CA PHE A 163 2.43 -3.85 -10.12
C PHE A 163 2.21 -3.12 -8.79
N VAL A 164 2.81 -1.95 -8.63
CA VAL A 164 2.55 -1.07 -7.47
C VAL A 164 2.36 0.38 -7.89
N ALA A 165 1.52 1.08 -7.14
CA ALA A 165 1.25 2.50 -7.33
C ALA A 165 1.44 3.28 -6.02
N PRO A 166 2.67 3.69 -5.68
CA PRO A 166 2.94 4.59 -4.56
C PRO A 166 2.59 6.04 -4.93
N ILE A 167 1.62 6.62 -4.23
CA ILE A 167 1.11 7.97 -4.44
C ILE A 167 1.62 8.87 -3.32
N TYR A 168 2.35 9.94 -3.65
CA TYR A 168 3.08 10.84 -2.73
C TYR A 168 3.73 10.08 -1.55
N PRO A 169 4.55 9.06 -1.86
CA PRO A 169 4.99 8.11 -0.85
C PRO A 169 6.05 8.67 0.09
N VAL A 170 6.02 8.19 1.34
CA VAL A 170 7.26 8.09 2.12
C VAL A 170 8.11 7.01 1.48
N VAL A 171 9.42 7.20 1.37
CA VAL A 171 10.36 6.23 0.78
C VAL A 171 11.54 5.98 1.70
N SER A 172 12.26 7.04 2.07
CA SER A 172 13.45 6.93 2.90
C SER A 172 13.14 7.04 4.39
N MET A 173 13.76 6.18 5.19
CA MET A 173 13.80 6.30 6.65
C MET A 173 15.06 7.03 7.13
N ARG A 174 15.92 7.49 6.20
CA ARG A 174 17.15 8.24 6.46
C ARG A 174 16.90 9.75 6.44
N ASP A 175 17.68 10.49 7.21
CA ASP A 175 17.74 11.94 7.11
C ASP A 175 18.50 12.36 5.83
N PRO A 176 18.24 13.53 5.22
CA PRO A 176 17.37 14.59 5.75
C PRO A 176 15.90 14.48 5.32
N CYS A 177 15.54 13.71 4.28
CA CYS A 177 14.21 13.77 3.66
C CYS A 177 13.14 12.88 4.35
N THR A 178 13.52 12.11 5.38
CA THR A 178 12.58 11.22 6.04
C THR A 178 11.39 11.97 6.67
N HIS A 179 10.18 11.43 6.50
CA HIS A 179 9.04 11.88 7.28
C HIS A 179 9.10 11.29 8.70
N ALA A 180 9.60 12.07 9.66
CA ALA A 180 9.94 11.61 11.02
C ALA A 180 8.77 10.91 11.75
N ARG A 181 7.53 11.38 11.53
CA ARG A 181 6.33 10.76 12.10
C ARG A 181 6.10 9.36 11.53
N SER A 182 6.19 9.17 10.21
CA SER A 182 6.08 7.85 9.58
C SER A 182 7.20 6.92 10.03
N ARG A 183 8.44 7.40 10.12
CA ARG A 183 9.57 6.63 10.67
C ARG A 183 9.26 6.13 12.08
N ARG A 184 8.75 7.01 12.96
CA ARG A 184 8.35 6.62 14.31
C ARG A 184 7.18 5.63 14.30
N GLY A 185 6.19 5.84 13.43
CA GLY A 185 5.05 4.94 13.25
C GLY A 185 5.48 3.54 12.86
N LEU A 186 6.37 3.45 11.88
CA LEU A 186 6.87 2.18 11.34
C LEU A 186 7.84 1.47 12.29
N LEU A 187 8.87 2.16 12.76
CA LEU A 187 9.93 1.54 13.57
C LEU A 187 9.50 1.29 15.02
N GLY A 188 8.60 2.13 15.54
CA GLY A 188 8.23 2.14 16.96
C GLY A 188 9.08 3.11 17.78
N ASP A 189 8.52 3.55 18.91
CA ASP A 189 9.22 4.41 19.85
C ASP A 189 10.45 3.68 20.41
N GLY A 190 11.55 4.42 20.59
CA GLY A 190 12.82 3.86 21.07
C GLY A 190 13.69 3.21 19.99
N ARG A 191 13.19 2.97 18.77
CA ARG A 191 13.96 2.38 17.67
C ARG A 191 14.24 3.36 16.51
N THR A 192 13.73 4.58 16.59
CA THR A 192 13.90 5.61 15.54
C THR A 192 15.34 6.02 15.30
N GLY A 193 16.22 5.85 16.30
CA GLY A 193 17.66 6.10 16.18
C GLY A 193 18.49 4.92 15.64
N ASN A 194 17.88 3.75 15.43
CA ASN A 194 18.60 2.58 14.93
C ASN A 194 18.91 2.71 13.44
N GLN A 195 20.18 2.95 13.11
CA GLN A 195 20.63 3.17 11.75
C GLN A 195 20.42 1.94 10.85
N VAL A 196 20.66 0.74 11.35
CA VAL A 196 20.45 -0.51 10.59
C VAL A 196 18.99 -0.65 10.18
N MET A 197 18.05 -0.34 11.06
CA MET A 197 16.62 -0.37 10.71
C MET A 197 16.23 0.75 9.75
N ARG A 198 16.80 1.93 9.88
CA ARG A 198 16.58 3.02 8.91
C ARG A 198 17.06 2.58 7.52
N ASP A 199 18.26 2.03 7.43
CA ASP A 199 18.84 1.59 6.17
C ASP A 199 18.05 0.43 5.56
N SER A 200 17.62 -0.54 6.36
CA SER A 200 16.86 -1.71 5.90
C SER A 200 15.42 -1.40 5.47
N LEU A 201 14.90 -0.21 5.83
CA LEU A 201 13.54 0.20 5.49
C LEU A 201 13.51 1.49 4.64
N SER A 202 14.66 1.91 4.11
CA SER A 202 14.79 2.96 3.09
C SER A 202 14.73 2.30 1.72
N LEU A 203 13.59 2.40 1.06
CA LEU A 203 13.22 1.55 -0.07
C LEU A 203 14.01 1.84 -1.33
N GLU A 204 14.50 3.06 -1.49
CA GLU A 204 15.43 3.44 -2.57
C GLU A 204 16.71 2.59 -2.59
N CYS A 205 17.06 1.98 -1.47
CA CYS A 205 18.23 1.12 -1.34
C CYS A 205 17.97 -0.36 -1.69
N HIS A 206 16.71 -0.74 -1.91
CA HIS A 206 16.30 -2.13 -2.06
C HIS A 206 15.70 -2.45 -3.43
N VAL A 207 15.59 -1.46 -4.32
CA VAL A 207 15.11 -1.64 -5.70
C VAL A 207 15.99 -2.65 -6.44
N ARG A 208 15.34 -3.62 -7.10
CA ARG A 208 15.99 -4.73 -7.82
C ARG A 208 15.48 -4.77 -9.26
N PRO A 209 16.24 -5.37 -10.20
CA PRO A 209 15.79 -5.53 -11.58
C PRO A 209 14.48 -6.33 -11.74
N ASP A 210 14.13 -7.16 -10.75
CA ASP A 210 12.91 -7.97 -10.71
C ASP A 210 11.80 -7.33 -9.84
N SER A 211 11.97 -6.08 -9.39
CA SER A 211 10.90 -5.30 -8.77
C SER A 211 9.73 -5.13 -9.76
N PRO A 212 8.47 -5.13 -9.29
CA PRO A 212 7.31 -4.97 -10.18
C PRO A 212 7.27 -3.59 -10.84
N PRO A 213 6.54 -3.42 -11.96
CA PRO A 213 6.29 -2.10 -12.54
C PRO A 213 5.70 -1.12 -11.55
N VAL A 214 6.11 0.16 -11.61
CA VAL A 214 5.77 1.19 -10.63
C VAL A 214 5.09 2.40 -11.29
N PHE A 215 3.93 2.82 -10.76
CA PHE A 215 3.34 4.13 -11.02
C PHE A 215 3.62 5.04 -9.83
N LEU A 216 4.54 5.97 -9.96
CA LEU A 216 4.97 6.89 -8.91
C LEU A 216 4.37 8.27 -9.12
N LEU A 217 3.73 8.85 -8.09
CA LEU A 217 3.18 10.20 -8.19
C LEU A 217 3.63 11.04 -7.01
N ARG A 218 3.98 12.30 -7.26
CA ARG A 218 4.31 13.29 -6.24
C ARG A 218 3.87 14.70 -6.63
N CYS A 219 3.78 15.59 -5.63
CA CYS A 219 3.61 17.03 -5.82
C CYS A 219 4.85 17.79 -5.33
N ASP A 220 5.25 18.85 -6.04
CA ASP A 220 6.41 19.66 -5.68
C ASP A 220 6.17 20.50 -4.41
N ASP A 221 4.94 20.87 -4.16
CA ASP A 221 4.48 21.68 -3.04
C ASP A 221 3.99 20.87 -1.83
N ASP A 222 4.31 19.57 -1.77
CA ASP A 222 3.89 18.69 -0.65
C ASP A 222 4.46 19.20 0.69
N PRO A 223 3.58 19.65 1.63
CA PRO A 223 4.02 20.20 2.91
C PRO A 223 4.25 19.13 3.99
N VAL A 224 4.01 17.86 3.68
CA VAL A 224 4.01 16.74 4.66
C VAL A 224 5.14 15.78 4.41
N VAL A 225 5.27 15.29 3.19
CA VAL A 225 6.34 14.38 2.77
C VAL A 225 7.24 15.10 1.78
N ASP A 226 8.51 15.26 2.14
CA ASP A 226 9.50 15.88 1.25
C ASP A 226 9.48 15.18 -0.12
N PRO A 227 9.17 15.90 -1.22
CA PRO A 227 9.13 15.35 -2.57
C PRO A 227 10.39 14.61 -3.00
N HIS A 228 11.52 14.92 -2.36
CA HIS A 228 12.78 14.20 -2.59
C HIS A 228 12.70 12.69 -2.29
N ASN A 229 11.75 12.25 -1.45
CA ASN A 229 11.47 10.82 -1.28
C ASN A 229 11.16 10.13 -2.61
N ALA A 230 10.29 10.73 -3.41
CA ALA A 230 9.94 10.18 -4.71
C ALA A 230 11.08 10.29 -5.72
N ASP A 231 11.89 11.37 -5.67
CA ASP A 231 13.08 11.52 -6.53
C ASP A 231 14.12 10.42 -6.26
N LEU A 232 14.34 10.05 -5.00
CA LEU A 232 15.23 8.94 -4.63
C LEU A 232 14.73 7.59 -5.20
N LEU A 233 13.43 7.35 -5.11
CA LEU A 233 12.83 6.13 -5.65
C LEU A 233 12.90 6.09 -7.17
N ASP A 234 12.55 7.17 -7.86
CA ASP A 234 12.61 7.32 -9.32
C ASP A 234 14.03 7.05 -9.86
N ALA A 235 15.04 7.64 -9.19
CA ALA A 235 16.44 7.42 -9.55
C ALA A 235 16.85 5.95 -9.38
N ALA A 236 16.43 5.30 -8.29
CA ALA A 236 16.74 3.90 -8.02
C ALA A 236 16.04 2.95 -9.03
N LEU A 237 14.76 3.22 -9.36
CA LEU A 237 14.03 2.47 -10.38
C LEU A 237 14.69 2.60 -11.76
N THR A 238 15.11 3.81 -12.14
CA THR A 238 15.84 4.08 -13.38
C THR A 238 17.17 3.34 -13.40
N GLU A 239 17.97 3.40 -12.33
CA GLU A 239 19.28 2.73 -12.22
C GLU A 239 19.14 1.21 -12.40
N LYS A 240 18.10 0.61 -11.84
CA LYS A 240 17.85 -0.84 -11.91
C LYS A 240 17.10 -1.29 -13.16
N GLY A 241 16.66 -0.34 -14.02
CA GLY A 241 15.91 -0.66 -15.23
C GLY A 241 14.49 -1.19 -14.96
N VAL A 242 13.91 -0.86 -13.82
CA VAL A 242 12.54 -1.26 -13.48
C VAL A 242 11.56 -0.43 -14.31
N PRO A 243 10.58 -1.04 -15.01
CA PRO A 243 9.54 -0.29 -15.72
C PRO A 243 8.76 0.60 -14.75
N HIS A 244 8.75 1.91 -14.99
CA HIS A 244 8.01 2.84 -14.15
C HIS A 244 7.56 4.08 -14.92
N ARG A 245 6.54 4.75 -14.39
CA ARG A 245 6.08 6.07 -14.81
C ARG A 245 6.02 6.97 -13.59
N THR A 246 6.75 8.09 -13.64
CA THR A 246 6.72 9.10 -12.58
C THR A 246 5.91 10.31 -13.03
N ILE A 247 4.85 10.59 -12.26
CA ILE A 247 4.01 11.77 -12.43
C ILE A 247 4.44 12.82 -11.40
N ARG A 248 4.69 14.02 -11.90
CA ARG A 248 5.09 15.16 -11.08
C ARG A 248 4.13 16.32 -11.32
N TYR A 249 3.45 16.75 -10.26
CA TYR A 249 2.63 17.94 -10.28
C TYR A 249 3.31 19.10 -9.55
N PRO A 250 3.33 20.29 -10.13
CA PRO A 250 3.90 21.48 -9.45
C PRO A 250 3.06 21.87 -8.23
N VAL A 251 1.74 21.65 -8.28
CA VAL A 251 0.79 21.99 -7.21
C VAL A 251 -0.18 20.83 -6.98
N GLY A 252 -0.41 20.50 -5.72
CA GLY A 252 -1.32 19.41 -5.35
C GLY A 252 -1.29 19.06 -3.87
N GLY A 253 -0.22 19.43 -3.18
CA GLY A 253 -0.04 19.18 -1.75
C GLY A 253 0.01 17.69 -1.42
N HIS A 254 -0.66 17.29 -0.34
CA HIS A 254 -0.63 15.93 0.21
C HIS A 254 -2.01 15.45 0.65
N GLY A 255 -2.26 14.13 0.57
CA GLY A 255 -3.46 13.53 1.17
C GLY A 255 -4.75 13.79 0.40
N PHE A 256 -4.69 14.01 -0.92
CA PHE A 256 -5.90 14.20 -1.72
C PHE A 256 -6.62 12.87 -2.04
N GLY A 257 -5.90 11.73 -2.13
CA GLY A 257 -6.50 10.43 -2.41
C GLY A 257 -7.40 10.44 -3.64
N ALA A 258 -8.65 9.98 -3.47
CA ALA A 258 -9.73 10.11 -4.46
C ALA A 258 -10.80 11.15 -4.07
N ASN A 259 -10.54 11.97 -3.04
CA ASN A 259 -11.45 13.03 -2.62
C ASN A 259 -11.37 14.21 -3.57
N LYS A 260 -12.38 14.34 -4.45
CA LYS A 260 -12.47 15.39 -5.47
C LYS A 260 -12.48 16.82 -4.90
N GLU A 261 -12.91 16.99 -3.65
CA GLU A 261 -12.91 18.30 -2.98
C GLU A 261 -11.49 18.81 -2.67
N LYS A 262 -10.52 17.90 -2.61
CA LYS A 262 -9.11 18.21 -2.37
C LYS A 262 -8.30 18.34 -3.66
N PHE A 263 -8.89 18.09 -4.82
CA PHE A 263 -8.16 18.15 -6.09
C PHE A 263 -7.81 19.57 -6.50
N THR A 264 -6.60 19.75 -6.98
CA THR A 264 -6.23 20.90 -7.81
C THR A 264 -6.55 20.56 -9.29
N GLU A 265 -6.35 21.53 -10.18
CA GLU A 265 -6.48 21.29 -11.62
C GLU A 265 -5.50 20.21 -12.09
N GLU A 266 -4.28 20.19 -11.55
CA GLU A 266 -3.27 19.19 -11.86
C GLU A 266 -3.64 17.82 -11.32
N THR A 267 -3.94 17.73 -10.02
CA THR A 267 -4.21 16.43 -9.38
C THR A 267 -5.53 15.80 -9.81
N ALA A 268 -6.45 16.56 -10.40
CA ALA A 268 -7.68 16.00 -10.98
C ALA A 268 -7.41 14.99 -12.11
N ARG A 269 -6.20 14.97 -12.69
CA ARG A 269 -5.83 14.08 -13.79
C ARG A 269 -5.23 12.76 -13.36
N TRP A 270 -4.79 12.62 -12.08
CA TRP A 270 -3.99 11.48 -11.65
C TRP A 270 -4.66 10.12 -11.87
N GLN A 271 -5.98 10.07 -11.71
CA GLN A 271 -6.75 8.85 -11.91
C GLN A 271 -6.73 8.40 -13.37
N ALA A 272 -6.89 9.31 -14.31
CA ALA A 272 -6.79 9.03 -15.74
C ALA A 272 -5.36 8.61 -16.13
N GLU A 273 -4.33 9.29 -15.62
CA GLU A 273 -2.93 8.96 -15.85
C GLU A 273 -2.54 7.57 -15.30
N PHE A 274 -3.12 7.16 -14.18
CA PHE A 274 -2.98 5.78 -13.67
C PHE A 274 -3.65 4.76 -14.60
N LEU A 275 -4.88 5.06 -15.08
CA LEU A 275 -5.60 4.17 -16.00
C LEU A 275 -4.88 4.02 -17.35
N ASP A 276 -4.32 5.09 -17.87
CA ASP A 276 -3.51 5.05 -19.10
C ASP A 276 -2.25 4.19 -18.87
N TRP A 277 -1.55 4.40 -17.76
CA TRP A 277 -0.36 3.61 -17.45
C TRP A 277 -0.66 2.12 -17.26
N ILE A 278 -1.71 1.77 -16.51
CA ILE A 278 -2.05 0.37 -16.24
C ILE A 278 -2.49 -0.38 -17.50
N ALA A 279 -3.01 0.31 -18.49
CA ALA A 279 -3.37 -0.26 -19.79
C ALA A 279 -2.15 -0.59 -20.66
N GLU A 280 -1.01 0.06 -20.42
CA GLU A 280 0.23 -0.11 -21.19
C GLU A 280 1.18 -1.14 -20.62
N ILE A 281 1.10 -1.45 -19.32
CA ILE A 281 2.05 -2.35 -18.67
C ILE A 281 1.80 -3.81 -19.05
N ASP A 282 2.88 -4.53 -19.32
CA ASP A 282 2.89 -5.98 -19.34
C ASP A 282 3.04 -6.51 -17.92
N TYR A 283 2.03 -7.21 -17.42
CA TYR A 283 2.05 -7.80 -16.08
C TYR A 283 3.06 -8.95 -15.91
N GLY A 284 3.80 -9.29 -16.97
CA GLY A 284 4.79 -10.37 -16.93
C GLY A 284 4.17 -11.68 -16.44
N ARG A 285 3.29 -12.28 -17.23
CA ARG A 285 2.81 -13.64 -16.96
C ARG A 285 3.97 -14.60 -17.17
N HIS A 286 4.66 -14.91 -16.10
CA HIS A 286 5.69 -15.96 -16.06
C HIS A 286 5.14 -17.25 -15.45
#